data_e9fe65068daec42a302b7f555b56bd5c
#
_entry.id   e9fe65068daec42a302b7f555b56bd5c
#
_cell.length_a   1.000
_cell.length_b   1.000
_cell.length_c   1.000
_cell.angle_alpha   90.00
_cell.angle_beta   90.00
_cell.angle_gamma   90.00
#
_symmetry.space_group_name_H-M   'P 1'
#
loop_
_entity.id
_entity.type
_entity.pdbx_description
1 polymer ?
#
loop_
_entity_poly.entity_id
_entity_poly.type
_entity_poly.pdbx_seq_one_letter_code
_entity_poly.pdbx_strand_id
1 'polypeptide(L)'
;MEGVTTWIRTGPGPMARRLERLTLDNLSDLPLGCQSCAFWELDPVRRQRAEDAGEAGCEKEAWVSRVLLEWGSCGRVAYVDGDPAGYVLYAPAVYFPGADAFATAPVSEDAVLLATAMVYPEYAGSGLGRVLMQTVVKDLVKRGGIRALEAIGDTRAPDKRAWGRLDDGYGGCVLPAEYLLRVGFKTHRAHPRYPRMRLELRTALTWRDEVESALERLLGAVRPARHPAAEPSHRVVRRSRRSGDASA
;
A
#
# COMPACT_ATOMS: atom_id res chain seq x y z
N MET A 1 5.99 45.08 -32.00
CA MET A 1 6.73 43.81 -31.95
C MET A 1 6.36 43.17 -30.60
N GLU A 2 5.36 42.30 -30.64
CA GLU A 2 4.86 41.61 -29.45
C GLU A 2 5.59 40.27 -29.32
N GLY A 3 6.30 40.10 -28.21
CA GLY A 3 7.02 38.88 -27.88
C GLY A 3 6.06 37.76 -27.48
N VAL A 4 5.96 36.73 -28.31
CA VAL A 4 5.24 35.48 -28.01
C VAL A 4 6.04 34.71 -26.96
N THR A 5 5.62 34.77 -25.70
CA THR A 5 6.16 33.91 -24.61
C THR A 5 5.62 32.50 -24.77
N THR A 6 6.43 31.61 -25.35
CA THR A 6 6.14 30.20 -25.48
C THR A 6 6.28 29.53 -24.08
N TRP A 7 5.17 29.21 -23.46
CA TRP A 7 5.14 28.38 -22.23
C TRP A 7 5.53 26.94 -22.62
N ILE A 8 6.75 26.55 -22.31
CA ILE A 8 7.17 25.15 -22.36
C ILE A 8 6.42 24.44 -21.24
N ARG A 9 5.45 23.59 -21.57
CA ARG A 9 4.85 22.64 -20.64
C ARG A 9 5.95 21.68 -20.21
N THR A 10 6.51 21.88 -19.02
CA THR A 10 7.26 20.85 -18.33
C THR A 10 6.26 19.74 -17.99
N GLY A 11 6.46 18.55 -18.55
CA GLY A 11 5.65 17.37 -18.22
C GLY A 11 5.65 17.11 -16.71
N PRO A 12 4.62 16.42 -16.17
CA PRO A 12 4.55 16.14 -14.75
C PRO A 12 5.83 15.38 -14.35
N GLY A 13 6.54 15.92 -13.35
CA GLY A 13 7.64 15.22 -12.70
C GLY A 13 7.17 13.90 -12.09
N PRO A 14 8.05 13.02 -11.62
CA PRO A 14 7.65 11.75 -11.02
C PRO A 14 6.71 12.03 -9.85
N MET A 15 5.47 11.48 -9.90
CA MET A 15 4.46 11.64 -8.86
C MET A 15 5.01 11.17 -7.51
N ALA A 16 5.03 12.05 -6.52
CA ALA A 16 5.50 11.73 -5.18
C ALA A 16 4.46 10.83 -4.50
N ARG A 17 4.86 9.60 -4.12
CA ARG A 17 4.01 8.64 -3.43
C ARG A 17 4.43 8.55 -1.97
N ARG A 18 3.47 8.66 -1.06
CA ARG A 18 3.68 8.55 0.38
C ARG A 18 2.69 7.55 0.97
N LEU A 19 3.14 6.75 1.93
CA LEU A 19 2.33 5.77 2.64
C LEU A 19 2.40 6.08 4.13
N GLU A 20 1.26 6.36 4.74
CA GLU A 20 1.16 6.66 6.16
C GLU A 20 0.36 5.59 6.91
N ARG A 21 0.55 5.53 8.22
CA ARG A 21 -0.32 4.73 9.08
C ARG A 21 -1.69 5.40 9.14
N LEU A 22 -2.73 4.59 9.12
CA LEU A 22 -4.06 5.08 9.44
C LEU A 22 -4.11 5.39 10.96
N THR A 23 -4.55 6.60 11.27
CA THR A 23 -4.75 7.13 12.63
C THR A 23 -6.07 7.89 12.67
N LEU A 24 -6.44 8.44 13.81
CA LEU A 24 -7.60 9.33 13.91
C LEU A 24 -7.40 10.62 13.10
N ASP A 25 -6.16 11.12 13.03
CA ASP A 25 -5.86 12.39 12.35
C ASP A 25 -6.11 12.35 10.86
N ASN A 26 -5.95 11.17 10.23
CA ASN A 26 -6.16 10.98 8.79
C ASN A 26 -7.32 10.04 8.43
N LEU A 27 -8.19 9.73 9.40
CA LEU A 27 -9.41 8.96 9.15
C LEU A 27 -10.36 9.68 8.18
N SER A 28 -10.37 11.02 8.23
CA SER A 28 -11.13 11.89 7.31
C SER A 28 -10.65 11.83 5.86
N ASP A 29 -9.46 11.30 5.58
CA ASP A 29 -8.94 11.12 4.23
C ASP A 29 -9.51 9.88 3.52
N LEU A 30 -10.25 9.03 4.25
CA LEU A 30 -10.99 7.93 3.67
C LEU A 30 -12.26 8.45 2.96
N PRO A 31 -12.80 7.72 1.96
CA PRO A 31 -14.08 8.07 1.35
C PRO A 31 -15.18 8.23 2.41
N LEU A 32 -16.07 9.18 2.25
CA LEU A 32 -17.12 9.51 3.23
C LEU A 32 -17.87 8.29 3.76
N GLY A 33 -18.29 7.38 2.86
CA GLY A 33 -18.95 6.14 3.28
C GLY A 33 -18.06 5.18 4.07
N CYS A 34 -16.73 5.31 3.98
CA CYS A 34 -15.78 4.45 4.68
C CYS A 34 -15.34 5.02 6.03
N GLN A 35 -15.50 6.32 6.25
CA GLN A 35 -15.18 6.99 7.51
C GLN A 35 -16.12 6.51 8.64
N SER A 36 -17.37 6.20 8.31
CA SER A 36 -18.39 5.71 9.25
C SER A 36 -18.80 4.25 9.01
N CYS A 37 -18.23 3.57 8.02
CA CYS A 37 -18.54 2.15 7.78
C CYS A 37 -17.93 1.29 8.88
N ALA A 38 -18.78 0.60 9.63
CA ALA A 38 -18.39 -0.36 10.66
C ALA A 38 -18.68 -1.82 10.25
N PHE A 39 -18.68 -2.10 8.95
CA PHE A 39 -19.03 -3.40 8.38
C PHE A 39 -18.19 -4.56 8.92
N TRP A 40 -16.90 -4.37 9.02
CA TRP A 40 -15.98 -5.36 9.55
C TRP A 40 -15.79 -5.24 11.07
N GLU A 41 -15.84 -4.01 11.57
CA GLU A 41 -15.49 -3.63 12.94
C GLU A 41 -16.55 -4.01 13.98
N LEU A 42 -17.79 -4.21 13.55
CA LEU A 42 -18.91 -4.62 14.39
C LEU A 42 -19.57 -5.89 13.83
N ASP A 43 -20.12 -6.69 14.74
CA ASP A 43 -21.07 -7.74 14.36
C ASP A 43 -22.34 -7.13 13.73
N PRO A 44 -23.09 -7.88 12.91
CA PRO A 44 -24.25 -7.34 12.20
C PRO A 44 -25.31 -6.68 13.07
N VAL A 45 -25.50 -7.18 14.29
CA VAL A 45 -26.54 -6.66 15.22
C VAL A 45 -26.10 -5.32 15.80
N ARG A 46 -24.85 -5.26 16.29
CA ARG A 46 -24.30 -4.01 16.82
C ARG A 46 -24.16 -2.95 15.73
N ARG A 47 -23.73 -3.36 14.53
CA ARG A 47 -23.64 -2.48 13.39
C ARG A 47 -24.99 -1.84 13.08
N GLN A 48 -26.07 -2.62 12.95
CA GLN A 48 -27.40 -2.08 12.67
C GLN A 48 -27.85 -1.08 13.73
N ARG A 49 -27.59 -1.38 15.02
CA ARG A 49 -27.93 -0.45 16.12
C ARG A 49 -27.15 0.86 16.02
N ALA A 50 -25.86 0.80 15.71
CA ALA A 50 -25.04 2.00 15.56
C ALA A 50 -25.46 2.85 14.34
N GLU A 51 -25.85 2.19 13.24
CA GLU A 51 -26.40 2.86 12.06
C GLU A 51 -27.74 3.54 12.37
N ASP A 52 -28.67 2.85 13.04
CA ASP A 52 -29.99 3.38 13.44
C ASP A 52 -29.85 4.55 14.43
N ALA A 53 -28.83 4.52 15.30
CA ALA A 53 -28.54 5.60 16.25
C ALA A 53 -27.73 6.76 15.64
N GLY A 54 -27.20 6.61 14.42
CA GLY A 54 -26.29 7.60 13.82
C GLY A 54 -24.89 7.63 14.46
N GLU A 55 -24.50 6.57 15.18
CA GLU A 55 -23.26 6.46 15.96
C GLU A 55 -22.15 5.69 15.22
N ALA A 56 -22.39 5.22 14.01
CA ALA A 56 -21.44 4.38 13.26
C ALA A 56 -20.05 5.03 13.08
N GLY A 57 -19.99 6.36 12.94
CA GLY A 57 -18.72 7.12 12.91
C GLY A 57 -17.95 7.02 14.23
N CYS A 58 -18.64 7.22 15.36
CA CYS A 58 -18.03 7.11 16.70
C CYS A 58 -17.51 5.69 16.96
N GLU A 59 -18.24 4.66 16.54
CA GLU A 59 -17.81 3.26 16.66
C GLU A 59 -16.55 3.00 15.79
N LYS A 60 -16.45 3.61 14.61
CA LYS A 60 -15.27 3.53 13.75
C LYS A 60 -14.05 4.18 14.42
N GLU A 61 -14.19 5.38 14.97
CA GLU A 61 -13.13 6.08 15.70
C GLU A 61 -12.69 5.30 16.94
N ALA A 62 -13.64 4.76 17.71
CA ALA A 62 -13.37 3.93 18.87
C ALA A 62 -12.60 2.64 18.47
N TRP A 63 -12.97 2.02 17.35
CA TRP A 63 -12.26 0.87 16.82
C TRP A 63 -10.82 1.23 16.42
N VAL A 64 -10.61 2.32 15.67
CA VAL A 64 -9.27 2.80 15.28
C VAL A 64 -8.41 3.02 16.52
N SER A 65 -8.94 3.75 17.53
CA SER A 65 -8.25 4.02 18.79
C SER A 65 -7.83 2.74 19.49
N ARG A 66 -8.75 1.77 19.63
CA ARG A 66 -8.51 0.50 20.29
C ARG A 66 -7.43 -0.31 19.58
N VAL A 67 -7.52 -0.45 18.26
CA VAL A 67 -6.55 -1.24 17.50
C VAL A 67 -5.16 -0.59 17.50
N LEU A 68 -5.09 0.73 17.46
CA LEU A 68 -3.82 1.44 17.57
C LEU A 68 -3.19 1.24 18.94
N LEU A 69 -3.97 1.28 20.01
CA LEU A 69 -3.50 1.10 21.38
C LEU A 69 -3.03 -0.34 21.65
N GLU A 70 -3.82 -1.33 21.25
CA GLU A 70 -3.60 -2.73 21.61
C GLU A 70 -2.69 -3.47 20.62
N TRP A 71 -2.72 -3.08 19.34
CA TRP A 71 -1.95 -3.76 18.27
C TRP A 71 -1.00 -2.86 17.51
N GLY A 72 -1.15 -1.53 17.61
CA GLY A 72 -0.20 -0.53 17.09
C GLY A 72 -0.35 -0.19 15.61
N SER A 73 -1.30 -0.76 14.88
CA SER A 73 -1.62 -0.38 13.49
C SER A 73 -2.97 -0.98 13.09
N CYS A 74 -3.80 -0.21 12.38
CA CYS A 74 -5.08 -0.70 11.84
C CYS A 74 -5.16 -0.56 10.32
N GLY A 75 -4.14 0.02 9.67
CA GLY A 75 -4.14 0.23 8.23
C GLY A 75 -3.07 1.17 7.73
N ARG A 76 -3.16 1.47 6.43
CA ARG A 76 -2.31 2.43 5.72
C ARG A 76 -3.16 3.28 4.80
N VAL A 77 -2.80 4.55 4.67
CA VAL A 77 -3.33 5.46 3.66
C VAL A 77 -2.20 5.78 2.67
N ALA A 78 -2.52 5.73 1.39
CA ALA A 78 -1.61 6.11 0.32
C ALA A 78 -1.97 7.48 -0.21
N TYR A 79 -0.95 8.32 -0.41
CA TYR A 79 -1.07 9.64 -0.98
C TYR A 79 -0.26 9.73 -2.27
N VAL A 80 -0.77 10.48 -3.23
CA VAL A 80 -0.10 10.84 -4.48
C VAL A 80 -0.14 12.35 -4.62
N ASP A 81 1.03 12.99 -4.68
CA ASP A 81 1.19 14.46 -4.72
C ASP A 81 0.48 15.21 -3.59
N GLY A 82 0.26 14.54 -2.44
CA GLY A 82 -0.41 15.07 -1.26
C GLY A 82 -1.88 14.68 -1.13
N ASP A 83 -2.52 14.20 -2.20
CA ASP A 83 -3.92 13.82 -2.20
C ASP A 83 -4.10 12.34 -1.79
N PRO A 84 -5.13 11.99 -0.99
CA PRO A 84 -5.47 10.61 -0.68
C PRO A 84 -5.79 9.84 -1.96
N ALA A 85 -5.14 8.69 -2.14
CA ALA A 85 -5.22 7.91 -3.37
C ALA A 85 -5.68 6.47 -3.17
N GLY A 86 -5.76 6.03 -1.93
CA GLY A 86 -6.22 4.70 -1.55
C GLY A 86 -5.83 4.34 -0.13
N TYR A 87 -6.39 3.25 0.37
CA TYR A 87 -6.12 2.80 1.73
C TYR A 87 -6.28 1.29 1.87
N VAL A 88 -5.82 0.75 2.99
CA VAL A 88 -5.95 -0.64 3.38
C VAL A 88 -6.19 -0.75 4.88
N LEU A 89 -7.13 -1.64 5.28
CA LEU A 89 -7.40 -1.99 6.68
C LEU A 89 -7.04 -3.44 6.93
N TYR A 90 -6.26 -3.69 7.98
CA TYR A 90 -5.87 -5.03 8.40
C TYR A 90 -5.56 -5.05 9.92
N ALA A 91 -5.98 -6.10 10.58
CA ALA A 91 -5.70 -6.36 11.99
C ALA A 91 -5.97 -7.85 12.30
N PRO A 92 -5.57 -8.38 13.48
CA PRO A 92 -6.05 -9.66 13.97
C PRO A 92 -7.58 -9.76 13.90
N ALA A 93 -8.09 -10.95 13.57
CA ALA A 93 -9.53 -11.18 13.36
C ALA A 93 -10.41 -10.78 14.54
N VAL A 94 -9.88 -10.83 15.77
CA VAL A 94 -10.59 -10.41 16.99
C VAL A 94 -11.09 -8.96 16.95
N TYR A 95 -10.46 -8.11 16.12
CA TYR A 95 -10.88 -6.73 15.93
C TYR A 95 -11.93 -6.56 14.83
N PHE A 96 -12.31 -7.64 14.15
CA PHE A 96 -13.26 -7.65 13.05
C PHE A 96 -14.40 -8.64 13.26
N PRO A 97 -15.24 -8.45 14.28
CA PRO A 97 -16.36 -9.39 14.55
C PRO A 97 -17.36 -9.50 13.42
N GLY A 98 -17.42 -8.53 12.50
CA GLY A 98 -18.21 -8.64 11.27
C GLY A 98 -17.79 -9.80 10.36
N ALA A 99 -16.54 -10.25 10.45
CA ALA A 99 -16.05 -11.40 9.68
C ALA A 99 -16.71 -12.72 10.07
N ASP A 100 -17.19 -12.85 11.31
CA ASP A 100 -17.81 -14.09 11.81
C ASP A 100 -19.18 -14.35 11.17
N ALA A 101 -19.79 -13.35 10.52
CA ALA A 101 -21.03 -13.50 9.77
C ALA A 101 -20.85 -14.27 8.46
N PHE A 102 -19.62 -14.53 8.00
CA PHE A 102 -19.37 -15.24 6.76
C PHE A 102 -19.27 -16.76 6.97
N ALA A 103 -19.86 -17.54 6.07
CA ALA A 103 -19.83 -19.00 6.11
C ALA A 103 -18.41 -19.59 6.05
N THR A 104 -17.42 -18.80 5.64
CA THR A 104 -16.02 -19.20 5.56
C THR A 104 -15.20 -18.80 6.79
N ALA A 105 -15.81 -18.19 7.80
CA ALA A 105 -15.19 -17.94 9.10
C ALA A 105 -14.89 -19.26 9.86
N PRO A 106 -14.04 -19.21 10.90
CA PRO A 106 -13.22 -18.11 11.33
C PRO A 106 -11.94 -17.94 10.48
N VAL A 107 -11.28 -16.78 10.59
CA VAL A 107 -9.91 -16.57 10.09
C VAL A 107 -8.94 -17.47 10.86
N SER A 108 -7.88 -17.94 10.21
CA SER A 108 -6.91 -18.84 10.84
C SER A 108 -6.13 -18.11 11.96
N GLU A 109 -5.82 -18.81 13.06
CA GLU A 109 -5.14 -18.25 14.24
C GLU A 109 -3.76 -17.68 13.92
N ASP A 110 -3.08 -18.19 12.88
CA ASP A 110 -1.77 -17.76 12.42
C ASP A 110 -1.82 -16.64 11.38
N ALA A 111 -3.03 -16.09 11.11
CA ALA A 111 -3.25 -15.09 10.08
C ALA A 111 -3.82 -13.79 10.65
N VAL A 112 -3.58 -12.71 9.91
CA VAL A 112 -4.21 -11.40 10.07
C VAL A 112 -5.29 -11.25 9.00
N LEU A 113 -6.41 -10.62 9.32
CA LEU A 113 -7.46 -10.32 8.35
C LEU A 113 -7.15 -9.03 7.59
N LEU A 114 -7.15 -9.10 6.28
CA LEU A 114 -7.26 -7.96 5.37
C LEU A 114 -8.75 -7.67 5.18
N ALA A 115 -9.25 -6.66 5.85
CA ALA A 115 -10.66 -6.31 5.82
C ALA A 115 -11.01 -5.49 4.57
N THR A 116 -10.16 -4.52 4.21
CA THR A 116 -10.40 -3.62 3.08
C THR A 116 -9.10 -3.27 2.38
N ALA A 117 -9.15 -3.13 1.06
CA ALA A 117 -8.10 -2.52 0.25
C ALA A 117 -8.76 -1.77 -0.91
N MET A 118 -8.58 -0.48 -0.97
CA MET A 118 -9.19 0.38 -1.97
C MET A 118 -8.13 1.27 -2.62
N VAL A 119 -8.20 1.41 -3.93
CA VAL A 119 -7.51 2.45 -4.70
C VAL A 119 -8.59 3.33 -5.31
N TYR A 120 -8.47 4.63 -5.14
CA TYR A 120 -9.48 5.55 -5.65
C TYR A 120 -9.51 5.51 -7.18
N PRO A 121 -10.67 5.72 -7.80
CA PRO A 121 -10.86 5.54 -9.24
C PRO A 121 -9.85 6.31 -10.10
N GLU A 122 -9.47 7.51 -9.66
CA GLU A 122 -8.53 8.41 -10.34
C GLU A 122 -7.12 7.80 -10.43
N TYR A 123 -6.78 6.92 -9.49
CA TYR A 123 -5.48 6.25 -9.39
C TYR A 123 -5.54 4.77 -9.80
N ALA A 124 -6.68 4.32 -10.34
CA ALA A 124 -6.82 2.95 -10.82
C ALA A 124 -5.80 2.62 -11.92
N GLY A 125 -5.25 1.41 -11.89
CA GLY A 125 -4.23 0.99 -12.86
C GLY A 125 -2.82 1.53 -12.61
N SER A 126 -2.60 2.43 -11.64
CA SER A 126 -1.29 3.02 -11.30
C SER A 126 -0.32 2.07 -10.59
N GLY A 127 -0.75 0.84 -10.26
CA GLY A 127 0.02 -0.11 -9.45
C GLY A 127 -0.07 0.12 -7.94
N LEU A 128 -0.83 1.13 -7.49
CA LEU A 128 -0.92 1.52 -6.08
C LEU A 128 -1.48 0.39 -5.19
N GLY A 129 -2.44 -0.40 -5.68
CA GLY A 129 -2.96 -1.56 -4.95
C GLY A 129 -1.89 -2.60 -4.62
N ARG A 130 -0.94 -2.83 -5.54
CA ARG A 130 0.21 -3.71 -5.27
C ARG A 130 1.14 -3.10 -4.21
N VAL A 131 1.40 -1.81 -4.27
CA VAL A 131 2.23 -1.09 -3.30
C VAL A 131 1.62 -1.16 -1.90
N LEU A 132 0.30 -0.95 -1.78
CA LEU A 132 -0.44 -1.13 -0.51
C LEU A 132 -0.28 -2.55 0.03
N MET A 133 -0.49 -3.58 -0.80
CA MET A 133 -0.30 -4.97 -0.39
C MET A 133 1.13 -5.28 0.07
N GLN A 134 2.14 -4.83 -0.68
CA GLN A 134 3.54 -5.00 -0.28
C GLN A 134 3.84 -4.33 1.06
N THR A 135 3.23 -3.19 1.34
CA THR A 135 3.41 -2.48 2.62
C THR A 135 2.80 -3.27 3.78
N VAL A 136 1.61 -3.86 3.58
CA VAL A 136 0.99 -4.76 4.58
C VAL A 136 1.89 -5.98 4.84
N VAL A 137 2.34 -6.66 3.79
CA VAL A 137 3.23 -7.83 3.92
C VAL A 137 4.50 -7.47 4.69
N LYS A 138 5.15 -6.35 4.36
CA LYS A 138 6.36 -5.86 5.06
C LYS A 138 6.08 -5.60 6.54
N ASP A 139 4.95 -4.96 6.87
CA ASP A 139 4.57 -4.68 8.25
C ASP A 139 4.35 -5.97 9.05
N LEU A 140 3.62 -6.93 8.50
CA LEU A 140 3.32 -8.20 9.16
C LEU A 140 4.58 -9.07 9.35
N VAL A 141 5.46 -9.12 8.37
CA VAL A 141 6.74 -9.82 8.49
C VAL A 141 7.62 -9.20 9.56
N LYS A 142 7.69 -7.85 9.62
CA LYS A 142 8.45 -7.13 10.64
C LYS A 142 7.94 -7.40 12.05
N ARG A 143 6.62 -7.61 12.22
CA ARG A 143 6.01 -7.92 13.53
C ARG A 143 6.41 -9.31 14.04
N GLY A 144 6.62 -10.27 13.14
CA GLY A 144 6.87 -11.66 13.52
C GLY A 144 5.62 -12.39 14.04
N GLY A 145 5.71 -13.70 14.16
CA GLY A 145 4.63 -14.54 14.71
C GLY A 145 3.42 -14.74 13.77
N ILE A 146 3.31 -13.96 12.70
CA ILE A 146 2.21 -14.02 11.72
C ILE A 146 2.71 -14.79 10.49
N ARG A 147 1.94 -15.76 10.01
CA ARG A 147 2.31 -16.59 8.86
C ARG A 147 1.64 -16.17 7.58
N ALA A 148 0.43 -15.62 7.68
CA ALA A 148 -0.38 -15.30 6.52
C ALA A 148 -1.22 -14.04 6.69
N LEU A 149 -1.66 -13.52 5.54
CA LEU A 149 -2.73 -12.56 5.43
C LEU A 149 -3.94 -13.28 4.82
N GLU A 150 -5.10 -13.23 5.44
CA GLU A 150 -6.34 -13.78 4.92
C GLU A 150 -7.32 -12.67 4.58
N ALA A 151 -8.18 -12.91 3.62
CA ALA A 151 -9.26 -12.01 3.22
C ALA A 151 -10.48 -12.82 2.81
N ILE A 152 -11.66 -12.25 2.99
CA ILE A 152 -12.88 -12.79 2.39
C ILE A 152 -13.06 -12.10 1.04
N GLY A 153 -13.17 -12.89 -0.03
CA GLY A 153 -13.36 -12.39 -1.38
C GLY A 153 -14.83 -12.45 -1.81
N ASP A 154 -15.26 -11.58 -2.73
CA ASP A 154 -16.52 -11.72 -3.45
C ASP A 154 -16.22 -12.18 -4.88
N THR A 155 -16.81 -13.29 -5.31
CA THR A 155 -16.64 -13.88 -6.65
C THR A 155 -17.51 -13.20 -7.71
N ARG A 156 -18.45 -12.34 -7.33
CA ARG A 156 -19.21 -11.57 -8.30
C ARG A 156 -18.28 -10.65 -9.05
N ALA A 157 -18.48 -10.57 -10.38
CA ALA A 157 -17.76 -9.56 -11.15
C ALA A 157 -18.09 -8.18 -10.57
N PRO A 158 -17.12 -7.38 -10.12
CA PRO A 158 -17.41 -6.06 -9.63
C PRO A 158 -18.02 -5.27 -10.79
N ASP A 159 -19.22 -4.75 -10.62
CA ASP A 159 -19.64 -3.62 -11.42
C ASP A 159 -18.59 -2.54 -11.18
N LYS A 160 -17.84 -2.17 -12.22
CA LYS A 160 -16.76 -1.16 -12.13
C LYS A 160 -17.26 0.18 -11.57
N ARG A 161 -18.58 0.36 -11.47
CA ARG A 161 -19.25 1.52 -10.87
C ARG A 161 -19.60 1.33 -9.41
N ALA A 162 -19.51 0.11 -8.85
CA ALA A 162 -19.97 -0.23 -7.50
C ALA A 162 -18.87 -0.17 -6.42
N TRP A 163 -17.62 0.11 -6.80
CA TRP A 163 -16.57 0.40 -5.82
C TRP A 163 -16.92 1.70 -5.07
N GLY A 164 -17.37 1.53 -3.82
CA GLY A 164 -17.83 2.65 -2.97
C GLY A 164 -19.35 2.85 -2.93
N ARG A 165 -20.16 2.04 -3.62
CA ARG A 165 -21.61 2.01 -3.45
C ARG A 165 -22.00 0.92 -2.45
N LEU A 166 -22.66 1.33 -1.39
CA LEU A 166 -23.12 0.48 -0.28
C LEU A 166 -24.55 -0.08 -0.53
N ASP A 167 -24.98 -0.21 -1.79
CA ASP A 167 -26.40 -0.38 -2.15
C ASP A 167 -26.94 -1.80 -1.93
N ASP A 168 -26.13 -2.82 -1.65
CA ASP A 168 -26.61 -4.19 -1.44
C ASP A 168 -26.11 -4.87 -0.14
N GLY A 169 -25.86 -4.09 0.88
CA GLY A 169 -25.53 -4.57 2.23
C GLY A 169 -24.15 -5.22 2.40
N TYR A 170 -23.50 -5.66 1.32
CA TYR A 170 -22.18 -6.29 1.31
C TYR A 170 -21.27 -5.81 0.17
N GLY A 171 -21.82 -5.19 -0.87
CA GLY A 171 -21.16 -5.04 -2.16
C GLY A 171 -19.95 -4.13 -2.22
N GLY A 172 -19.80 -3.19 -1.30
CA GLY A 172 -18.68 -2.23 -1.31
C GLY A 172 -17.57 -2.55 -0.31
N CYS A 173 -17.83 -3.42 0.68
CA CYS A 173 -16.89 -3.67 1.78
C CYS A 173 -16.10 -4.96 1.62
N VAL A 174 -16.53 -5.87 0.74
CA VAL A 174 -15.86 -7.15 0.49
C VAL A 174 -14.99 -7.04 -0.76
N LEU A 175 -13.74 -7.47 -0.65
CA LEU A 175 -12.76 -7.39 -1.74
C LEU A 175 -13.14 -8.32 -2.90
N PRO A 176 -12.99 -7.90 -4.17
CA PRO A 176 -13.18 -8.80 -5.31
C PRO A 176 -12.20 -9.97 -5.24
N ALA A 177 -12.69 -11.21 -5.33
CA ALA A 177 -11.86 -12.42 -5.32
C ALA A 177 -10.81 -12.41 -6.45
N GLU A 178 -11.16 -11.87 -7.61
CA GLU A 178 -10.24 -11.71 -8.74
C GLU A 178 -9.09 -10.77 -8.42
N TYR A 179 -9.34 -9.67 -7.69
CA TYR A 179 -8.27 -8.79 -7.22
C TYR A 179 -7.31 -9.53 -6.28
N LEU A 180 -7.86 -10.27 -5.32
CA LEU A 180 -7.06 -11.05 -4.37
C LEU A 180 -6.20 -12.09 -5.09
N LEU A 181 -6.72 -12.79 -6.09
CA LEU A 181 -5.94 -13.71 -6.93
C LEU A 181 -4.79 -13.01 -7.65
N ARG A 182 -5.04 -11.84 -8.23
CA ARG A 182 -4.01 -11.05 -8.94
C ARG A 182 -2.88 -10.56 -8.04
N VAL A 183 -3.14 -10.33 -6.76
CA VAL A 183 -2.11 -9.91 -5.79
C VAL A 183 -1.50 -11.09 -5.02
N GLY A 184 -1.80 -12.33 -5.43
CA GLY A 184 -1.12 -13.53 -4.98
C GLY A 184 -1.83 -14.36 -3.92
N PHE A 185 -3.05 -14.01 -3.52
CA PHE A 185 -3.86 -14.85 -2.65
C PHE A 185 -4.30 -16.13 -3.39
N LYS A 186 -4.49 -17.18 -2.61
CA LYS A 186 -5.06 -18.45 -3.08
C LYS A 186 -6.31 -18.75 -2.27
N THR A 187 -7.26 -19.48 -2.87
CA THR A 187 -8.45 -19.96 -2.14
C THR A 187 -8.01 -20.90 -1.03
N HIS A 188 -8.33 -20.55 0.21
CA HIS A 188 -8.06 -21.35 1.40
C HIS A 188 -9.30 -22.14 1.83
N ARG A 189 -10.46 -21.47 1.89
CA ARG A 189 -11.76 -22.10 2.12
C ARG A 189 -12.71 -21.71 1.01
N ALA A 190 -13.10 -22.69 0.22
CA ALA A 190 -13.99 -22.47 -0.93
C ALA A 190 -15.41 -22.11 -0.50
N HIS A 191 -16.02 -21.18 -1.21
CA HIS A 191 -17.45 -20.84 -1.11
C HIS A 191 -17.90 -20.22 -2.43
N PRO A 192 -19.14 -20.49 -2.90
CA PRO A 192 -19.60 -19.99 -4.21
C PRO A 192 -19.51 -18.47 -4.37
N ARG A 193 -19.79 -17.71 -3.29
CA ARG A 193 -19.80 -16.24 -3.32
C ARG A 193 -18.68 -15.62 -2.50
N TYR A 194 -18.45 -16.11 -1.29
CA TYR A 194 -17.51 -15.52 -0.33
C TYR A 194 -16.41 -16.49 0.10
N PRO A 195 -15.50 -16.90 -0.82
CA PRO A 195 -14.36 -17.73 -0.46
C PRO A 195 -13.44 -16.96 0.51
N ARG A 196 -12.88 -17.68 1.49
CA ARG A 196 -11.77 -17.17 2.27
C ARG A 196 -10.48 -17.47 1.53
N MET A 197 -9.70 -16.42 1.34
CA MET A 197 -8.48 -16.43 0.54
C MET A 197 -7.28 -16.13 1.44
N ARG A 198 -6.13 -16.72 1.12
CA ARG A 198 -4.92 -16.66 1.96
C ARG A 198 -3.69 -16.36 1.13
N LEU A 199 -2.85 -15.47 1.65
CA LEU A 199 -1.53 -15.13 1.14
C LEU A 199 -0.49 -15.49 2.19
N GLU A 200 0.37 -16.46 1.89
CA GLU A 200 1.50 -16.84 2.74
C GLU A 200 2.57 -15.75 2.70
N LEU A 201 2.95 -15.19 3.85
CA LEU A 201 3.89 -14.06 3.91
C LEU A 201 5.28 -14.43 3.40
N ARG A 202 5.74 -15.66 3.65
CA ARG A 202 7.05 -16.15 3.15
C ARG A 202 7.09 -16.18 1.62
N THR A 203 6.05 -16.72 1.00
CA THR A 203 5.94 -16.77 -0.46
C THR A 203 5.87 -15.38 -1.09
N ALA A 204 5.16 -14.45 -0.44
CA ALA A 204 5.04 -13.07 -0.92
C ALA A 204 6.38 -12.32 -0.92
N LEU A 205 7.28 -12.62 0.02
CA LEU A 205 8.63 -12.06 0.05
C LEU A 205 9.52 -12.66 -1.04
N THR A 206 9.54 -13.97 -1.20
CA THR A 206 10.38 -14.67 -2.19
C THR A 206 10.04 -14.20 -3.61
N TRP A 207 8.76 -14.10 -3.93
CA TRP A 207 8.31 -13.60 -5.23
C TRP A 207 8.77 -12.15 -5.52
N ARG A 208 8.82 -11.30 -4.50
CA ARG A 208 9.33 -9.93 -4.63
C ARG A 208 10.82 -9.92 -4.96
N ASP A 209 11.61 -10.67 -4.22
CA ASP A 209 13.06 -10.71 -4.37
C ASP A 209 13.46 -11.29 -5.73
N GLU A 210 12.72 -12.27 -6.24
CA GLU A 210 12.89 -12.82 -7.59
C GLU A 210 12.57 -11.79 -8.68
N VAL A 211 11.47 -11.02 -8.54
CA VAL A 211 11.07 -9.99 -9.50
C VAL A 211 12.01 -8.78 -9.45
N GLU A 212 12.39 -8.32 -8.26
CA GLU A 212 13.39 -7.24 -8.11
C GLU A 212 14.74 -7.66 -8.70
N SER A 213 15.21 -8.89 -8.40
CA SER A 213 16.45 -9.42 -8.96
C SER A 213 16.40 -9.67 -10.48
N ALA A 214 15.23 -10.02 -11.02
CA ALA A 214 15.05 -10.14 -12.46
C ALA A 214 15.03 -8.75 -13.13
N LEU A 215 14.39 -7.78 -12.49
CA LEU A 215 14.36 -6.39 -12.97
C LEU A 215 15.75 -5.73 -12.92
N GLU A 216 16.49 -5.94 -11.84
CA GLU A 216 17.88 -5.49 -11.73
C GLU A 216 18.80 -6.13 -12.76
N ARG A 217 18.62 -7.42 -13.07
CA ARG A 217 19.35 -8.11 -14.15
C ARG A 217 19.03 -7.55 -15.52
N LEU A 218 17.77 -7.18 -15.77
CA LEU A 218 17.35 -6.56 -17.04
C LEU A 218 17.78 -5.09 -17.14
N LEU A 219 17.74 -4.33 -16.05
CA LEU A 219 18.13 -2.92 -16.01
C LEU A 219 19.61 -2.74 -15.75
N GLY A 220 20.29 -3.69 -15.12
CA GLY A 220 21.75 -3.70 -14.86
C GLY A 220 22.60 -3.87 -16.11
N ALA A 221 22.02 -4.23 -17.26
CA ALA A 221 22.69 -4.26 -18.56
C ALA A 221 22.97 -2.85 -19.14
N VAL A 222 22.47 -1.79 -18.50
CA VAL A 222 22.72 -0.39 -18.89
C VAL A 222 23.43 0.36 -17.76
N ARG A 223 24.63 -0.10 -17.39
CA ARG A 223 25.56 0.78 -16.65
C ARG A 223 26.22 1.69 -17.68
N PRO A 224 26.08 3.04 -17.58
CA PRO A 224 26.93 3.93 -18.34
C PRO A 224 28.38 3.63 -17.99
N ALA A 225 29.22 3.39 -18.99
CA ALA A 225 30.64 3.19 -18.84
C ALA A 225 31.22 4.34 -18.00
N ARG A 226 31.81 4.03 -16.87
CA ARG A 226 32.58 5.01 -16.11
C ARG A 226 33.75 5.42 -17.01
N HIS A 227 33.75 6.67 -17.44
CA HIS A 227 34.94 7.27 -18.01
C HIS A 227 36.07 7.18 -16.99
N PRO A 228 37.25 6.62 -17.34
CA PRO A 228 38.39 6.66 -16.44
C PRO A 228 38.72 8.14 -16.18
N ALA A 229 38.84 8.49 -14.92
CA ALA A 229 39.29 9.80 -14.50
C ALA A 229 40.67 10.07 -15.14
N ALA A 230 40.81 11.19 -15.84
CA ALA A 230 42.08 11.64 -16.38
C ALA A 230 43.07 11.81 -15.24
N GLU A 231 44.20 11.12 -15.34
CA GLU A 231 45.33 11.29 -14.40
C GLU A 231 45.84 12.75 -14.41
N PRO A 232 46.13 13.34 -13.26
CA PRO A 232 46.72 14.67 -13.21
C PRO A 232 48.14 14.60 -13.77
N SER A 233 48.38 15.25 -14.90
CA SER A 233 49.74 15.39 -15.48
C SER A 233 50.64 16.13 -14.50
N HIS A 234 51.66 15.43 -14.04
CA HIS A 234 52.75 16.01 -13.24
C HIS A 234 53.49 17.04 -14.07
N ARG A 235 53.30 18.30 -13.76
CA ARG A 235 54.06 19.41 -14.31
C ARG A 235 55.46 19.40 -13.67
N VAL A 236 56.45 18.92 -14.46
CA VAL A 236 57.87 18.98 -14.11
C VAL A 236 58.29 20.43 -14.08
N VAL A 237 58.54 20.97 -12.87
CA VAL A 237 59.16 22.30 -12.70
C VAL A 237 60.65 22.15 -12.92
N ARG A 238 61.17 22.60 -14.06
CA ARG A 238 62.59 22.78 -14.35
C ARG A 238 63.09 23.93 -13.48
N ARG A 239 63.90 23.63 -12.45
CA ARG A 239 64.73 24.60 -11.77
C ARG A 239 65.89 25.02 -12.65
N SER A 240 65.92 26.26 -13.13
CA SER A 240 67.08 26.90 -13.73
C SER A 240 68.08 27.26 -12.65
N ARG A 241 69.27 26.63 -12.73
CA ARG A 241 70.45 27.06 -11.95
C ARG A 241 70.94 28.37 -12.56
N ARG A 242 70.91 29.44 -11.79
CA ARG A 242 71.76 30.63 -12.04
C ARG A 242 73.08 30.43 -11.36
N SER A 243 74.14 30.31 -12.17
CA SER A 243 75.50 30.49 -11.79
C SER A 243 75.76 31.98 -11.47
N GLY A 244 76.10 32.27 -10.24
CA GLY A 244 76.61 33.55 -9.87
C GLY A 244 78.10 33.49 -10.02
N ASP A 245 78.62 34.42 -10.77
CA ASP A 245 80.06 34.69 -10.84
C ASP A 245 80.47 35.75 -9.86
N ALA A 246 81.61 35.56 -9.26
CA ALA A 246 82.24 36.44 -8.32
C ALA A 246 83.06 37.49 -9.02
N SER A 247 83.21 38.65 -8.44
CA SER A 247 84.49 39.37 -8.38
C SER A 247 84.34 40.70 -7.65
N ALA A 248 85.36 40.91 -6.79
CA ALA A 248 85.90 42.03 -6.11
C ALA A 248 85.36 42.41 -4.76
#